data_a5ed03c602f01746437be2203222fe50
#
_entry.id   a5ed03c602f01746437be2203222fe50
#
_cell.length_a   1.000
_cell.length_b   1.000
_cell.length_c   1.000
_cell.angle_alpha   90.00
_cell.angle_beta   90.00
_cell.angle_gamma   90.00
#
_symmetry.space_group_name_H-M   'P 1'
#
loop_
_entity.id
_entity.type
_entity.pdbx_description
1 polymer ?
#
loop_
_entity_poly.entity_id
_entity_poly.type
_entity_poly.pdbx_seq_one_letter_code
_entity_poly.pdbx_strand_id
1 'polypeptide(L)'
;MFKRYFQYVVYLVLAIGFSSAKAGAYEDFFKSVINDDARQVEQLLSRGFDPNSRDEKGQNLLYLSQRDGAFKVAQVLLDHPQIRIDQPNNAAETALMMAALRDHDTWVTRLLDKGARIEGLADAGQPGWTPLHYAAAAPGSKALSVLLARGARVDARSPNGTTPLMMAAQYGPEDAVLALLKQGADVRLRNALDLGPADFAQRGGREALASRLAAAAR
;
A
#
# COMPACT_ATOMS: atom_id res chain seq x y z
N MET A 1 -16.52 -27.73 5.04
CA MET A 1 -15.81 -26.45 5.33
C MET A 1 -16.74 -25.24 5.32
N PHE A 2 -17.75 -25.15 4.49
CA PHE A 2 -18.72 -24.02 4.39
C PHE A 2 -19.58 -23.78 5.66
N LYS A 3 -19.97 -24.80 6.42
CA LYS A 3 -20.82 -24.66 7.62
C LYS A 3 -20.14 -23.96 8.82
N ARG A 4 -18.85 -24.05 8.96
CA ARG A 4 -18.11 -23.36 10.04
C ARG A 4 -17.96 -21.85 9.79
N TYR A 5 -17.82 -21.43 8.54
CA TYR A 5 -17.75 -20.02 8.16
C TYR A 5 -19.06 -19.28 8.44
N PHE A 6 -20.18 -19.91 8.12
CA PHE A 6 -21.51 -19.34 8.37
C PHE A 6 -21.79 -19.11 9.87
N GLN A 7 -21.32 -20.00 10.73
CA GLN A 7 -21.49 -19.86 12.18
C GLN A 7 -20.66 -18.68 12.76
N TYR A 8 -19.46 -18.45 12.29
CA TYR A 8 -18.62 -17.33 12.77
C TYR A 8 -19.16 -15.97 12.36
N VAL A 9 -19.67 -15.83 11.15
CA VAL A 9 -20.34 -14.60 10.69
C VAL A 9 -21.61 -14.33 11.52
N VAL A 10 -22.39 -15.34 11.82
CA VAL A 10 -23.60 -15.24 12.65
C VAL A 10 -23.26 -14.88 14.11
N TYR A 11 -22.20 -15.42 14.68
CA TYR A 11 -21.77 -15.09 16.05
C TYR A 11 -21.21 -13.67 16.17
N LEU A 12 -20.47 -13.18 15.18
CA LEU A 12 -19.98 -11.79 15.15
C LEU A 12 -21.13 -10.80 15.05
N VAL A 13 -22.14 -11.12 14.24
CA VAL A 13 -23.37 -10.33 14.06
C VAL A 13 -24.24 -10.31 15.33
N LEU A 14 -24.31 -11.40 16.08
CA LEU A 14 -25.07 -11.50 17.34
C LEU A 14 -24.37 -10.79 18.51
N ALA A 15 -23.02 -10.82 18.55
CA ALA A 15 -22.24 -10.16 19.61
C ALA A 15 -22.27 -8.62 19.52
N ILE A 16 -22.61 -8.05 18.35
CA ILE A 16 -22.62 -6.58 18.12
C ILE A 16 -24.08 -6.05 17.99
N GLY A 17 -25.11 -6.90 18.12
CA GLY A 17 -26.52 -6.50 18.01
C GLY A 17 -26.96 -6.13 16.58
N PHE A 18 -26.29 -6.63 15.56
CA PHE A 18 -26.65 -6.40 14.16
C PHE A 18 -27.74 -7.38 13.68
N SER A 19 -28.81 -6.86 13.08
CA SER A 19 -29.82 -7.67 12.40
C SER A 19 -29.27 -8.28 11.10
N SER A 20 -29.85 -9.39 10.61
CA SER A 20 -29.46 -10.05 9.35
C SER A 20 -29.47 -9.09 8.14
N ALA A 21 -30.34 -8.07 8.17
CA ALA A 21 -30.39 -7.01 7.14
C ALA A 21 -29.12 -6.14 7.13
N LYS A 22 -28.46 -5.93 8.28
CA LYS A 22 -27.17 -5.21 8.33
C LYS A 22 -26.02 -6.08 7.85
N ALA A 23 -26.07 -7.40 8.04
CA ALA A 23 -25.03 -8.31 7.56
C ALA A 23 -24.97 -8.34 6.02
N GLY A 24 -26.12 -8.41 5.34
CA GLY A 24 -26.21 -8.32 3.87
C GLY A 24 -25.70 -6.97 3.35
N ALA A 25 -26.10 -5.87 3.99
CA ALA A 25 -25.64 -4.53 3.60
C ALA A 25 -24.14 -4.33 3.82
N TYR A 26 -23.52 -5.03 4.78
CA TYR A 26 -22.07 -5.00 5.01
C TYR A 26 -21.33 -5.72 3.88
N GLU A 27 -21.83 -6.87 3.43
CA GLU A 27 -21.31 -7.57 2.26
C GLU A 27 -21.44 -6.70 0.99
N ASP A 28 -22.58 -6.04 0.82
CA ASP A 28 -22.82 -5.12 -0.30
C ASP A 28 -21.87 -3.93 -0.28
N PHE A 29 -21.48 -3.44 0.92
CA PHE A 29 -20.50 -2.36 1.06
C PHE A 29 -19.13 -2.73 0.48
N PHE A 30 -18.66 -3.96 0.72
CA PHE A 30 -17.41 -4.44 0.14
C PHE A 30 -17.58 -4.83 -1.36
N LYS A 31 -18.73 -5.35 -1.77
CA LYS A 31 -19.02 -5.63 -3.18
C LYS A 31 -19.05 -4.37 -4.04
N SER A 32 -19.46 -3.22 -3.46
CA SER A 32 -19.48 -1.96 -4.19
C SER A 32 -18.09 -1.50 -4.67
N VAL A 33 -17.01 -1.92 -3.98
CA VAL A 33 -15.64 -1.68 -4.43
C VAL A 33 -15.34 -2.44 -5.71
N ILE A 34 -15.76 -3.72 -5.80
CA ILE A 34 -15.51 -4.55 -6.99
C ILE A 34 -16.18 -3.95 -8.22
N ASN A 35 -17.32 -3.30 -8.05
CA ASN A 35 -18.12 -2.71 -9.12
C ASN A 35 -17.82 -1.21 -9.35
N ASP A 36 -16.93 -0.62 -8.55
CA ASP A 36 -16.69 0.84 -8.48
C ASP A 36 -18.00 1.65 -8.33
N ASP A 37 -18.95 1.11 -7.52
CA ASP A 37 -20.27 1.71 -7.31
C ASP A 37 -20.24 2.75 -6.17
N ALA A 38 -19.82 3.96 -6.55
CA ALA A 38 -19.77 5.10 -5.65
C ALA A 38 -21.13 5.45 -5.04
N ARG A 39 -22.23 5.31 -5.82
CA ARG A 39 -23.58 5.65 -5.34
C ARG A 39 -24.03 4.73 -4.21
N GLN A 40 -23.75 3.43 -4.35
CA GLN A 40 -24.06 2.47 -3.28
C GLN A 40 -23.24 2.77 -2.02
N VAL A 41 -21.96 3.12 -2.16
CA VAL A 41 -21.12 3.55 -1.04
C VAL A 41 -21.70 4.79 -0.35
N GLU A 42 -22.06 5.84 -1.09
CA GLU A 42 -22.66 7.06 -0.54
C GLU A 42 -23.96 6.77 0.22
N GLN A 43 -24.83 5.93 -0.34
CA GLN A 43 -26.07 5.53 0.33
C GLN A 43 -25.83 4.77 1.63
N LEU A 44 -24.83 3.88 1.67
CA LEU A 44 -24.52 3.13 2.88
C LEU A 44 -23.86 4.02 3.94
N LEU A 45 -22.97 4.92 3.55
CA LEU A 45 -22.37 5.92 4.45
C LEU A 45 -23.45 6.86 5.03
N SER A 46 -24.41 7.33 4.22
CA SER A 46 -25.53 8.16 4.71
C SER A 46 -26.45 7.43 5.70
N ARG A 47 -26.48 6.10 5.66
CA ARG A 47 -27.18 5.23 6.62
C ARG A 47 -26.36 4.90 7.86
N GLY A 48 -25.17 5.51 8.02
CA GLY A 48 -24.30 5.37 9.19
C GLY A 48 -23.31 4.20 9.14
N PHE A 49 -23.00 3.68 7.97
CA PHE A 49 -21.88 2.72 7.83
C PHE A 49 -20.56 3.43 8.06
N ASP A 50 -19.64 2.78 8.79
CA ASP A 50 -18.31 3.32 9.06
C ASP A 50 -17.44 3.25 7.78
N PRO A 51 -16.95 4.39 7.24
CA PRO A 51 -16.05 4.41 6.08
C PRO A 51 -14.75 3.64 6.31
N ASN A 52 -14.41 3.38 7.57
CA ASN A 52 -13.20 2.66 7.98
C ASN A 52 -13.45 1.17 8.25
N SER A 53 -14.61 0.66 7.86
CA SER A 53 -14.94 -0.76 7.99
C SER A 53 -13.89 -1.65 7.34
N ARG A 54 -13.66 -2.83 7.95
CA ARG A 54 -12.67 -3.81 7.46
C ARG A 54 -13.37 -5.11 7.07
N ASP A 55 -12.87 -5.74 6.03
CA ASP A 55 -13.28 -7.10 5.66
C ASP A 55 -12.68 -8.16 6.63
N GLU A 56 -12.97 -9.42 6.38
CA GLU A 56 -12.46 -10.56 7.18
C GLU A 56 -10.92 -10.66 7.20
N LYS A 57 -10.24 -10.06 6.21
CA LYS A 57 -8.78 -9.99 6.11
C LYS A 57 -8.21 -8.73 6.76
N GLY A 58 -9.06 -7.92 7.39
CA GLY A 58 -8.68 -6.65 7.97
C GLY A 58 -8.41 -5.53 6.96
N GLN A 59 -8.81 -5.71 5.69
CA GLN A 59 -8.62 -4.71 4.64
C GLN A 59 -9.78 -3.71 4.67
N ASN A 60 -9.47 -2.41 4.68
CA ASN A 60 -10.48 -1.36 4.60
C ASN A 60 -10.80 -1.00 3.14
N LEU A 61 -11.93 -0.32 2.92
CA LEU A 61 -12.41 0.00 1.58
C LEU A 61 -11.45 0.90 0.80
N LEU A 62 -10.78 1.85 1.46
CA LEU A 62 -9.83 2.75 0.79
C LEU A 62 -8.61 1.99 0.28
N TYR A 63 -8.11 1.00 1.05
CA TYR A 63 -7.05 0.09 0.61
C TYR A 63 -7.52 -0.77 -0.56
N LEU A 64 -8.71 -1.37 -0.45
CA LEU A 64 -9.29 -2.23 -1.50
C LEU A 64 -9.52 -1.46 -2.79
N SER A 65 -10.00 -0.22 -2.72
CA SER A 65 -10.22 0.61 -3.90
C SER A 65 -8.91 0.94 -4.63
N GLN A 66 -7.78 1.09 -3.93
CA GLN A 66 -6.49 1.23 -4.57
C GLN A 66 -6.02 -0.09 -5.21
N ARG A 67 -6.26 -1.23 -4.55
CA ARG A 67 -5.91 -2.55 -5.07
C ARG A 67 -6.65 -2.87 -6.37
N ASP A 68 -7.94 -2.57 -6.41
CA ASP A 68 -8.86 -3.00 -7.47
C ASP A 68 -9.12 -1.90 -8.52
N GLY A 69 -8.57 -0.69 -8.32
CA GLY A 69 -8.76 0.45 -9.24
C GLY A 69 -10.15 1.07 -9.16
N ALA A 70 -10.86 0.90 -8.04
CA ALA A 70 -12.19 1.43 -7.81
C ALA A 70 -12.13 2.93 -7.41
N PHE A 71 -11.83 3.78 -8.37
CA PHE A 71 -11.46 5.16 -8.09
C PHE A 71 -12.63 6.08 -7.79
N LYS A 72 -13.85 5.76 -8.24
CA LYS A 72 -15.03 6.53 -7.85
C LYS A 72 -15.36 6.26 -6.37
N VAL A 73 -15.29 5.01 -5.94
CA VAL A 73 -15.45 4.63 -4.53
C VAL A 73 -14.33 5.24 -3.69
N ALA A 74 -13.07 5.18 -4.15
CA ALA A 74 -11.95 5.79 -3.46
C ALA A 74 -12.16 7.29 -3.23
N GLN A 75 -12.74 8.02 -4.19
CA GLN A 75 -13.01 9.45 -4.06
C GLN A 75 -14.08 9.73 -2.98
N VAL A 76 -15.18 8.98 -2.98
CA VAL A 76 -16.23 9.10 -1.96
C VAL A 76 -15.67 8.87 -0.56
N LEU A 77 -14.85 7.82 -0.41
CA LEU A 77 -14.20 7.51 0.87
C LEU A 77 -13.21 8.60 1.29
N LEU A 78 -12.38 9.08 0.36
CA LEU A 78 -11.37 10.10 0.65
C LEU A 78 -11.96 11.45 1.04
N ASP A 79 -13.15 11.76 0.55
CA ASP A 79 -13.87 12.99 0.89
C ASP A 79 -14.72 12.87 2.16
N HIS A 80 -14.87 11.67 2.71
CA HIS A 80 -15.65 11.47 3.92
C HIS A 80 -14.93 12.02 5.16
N PRO A 81 -15.60 12.86 6.01
CA PRO A 81 -14.93 13.56 7.11
C PRO A 81 -14.35 12.64 8.20
N GLN A 82 -14.87 11.42 8.32
CA GLN A 82 -14.41 10.45 9.32
C GLN A 82 -13.41 9.43 8.75
N ILE A 83 -12.92 9.60 7.52
CA ILE A 83 -11.94 8.67 6.94
C ILE A 83 -10.63 8.69 7.73
N ARG A 84 -10.14 7.51 8.08
CA ARG A 84 -8.81 7.31 8.66
C ARG A 84 -7.85 6.92 7.53
N ILE A 85 -7.26 7.93 6.90
CA ILE A 85 -6.48 7.77 5.68
C ILE A 85 -5.31 6.79 5.83
N ASP A 86 -4.68 6.76 7.00
CA ASP A 86 -3.54 5.88 7.32
C ASP A 86 -3.95 4.59 8.04
N GLN A 87 -5.25 4.22 8.02
CA GLN A 87 -5.68 2.98 8.66
C GLN A 87 -5.04 1.76 7.95
N PRO A 88 -4.21 0.96 8.67
CA PRO A 88 -3.55 -0.19 8.06
C PRO A 88 -4.49 -1.40 7.98
N ASN A 89 -4.15 -2.34 7.10
CA ASN A 89 -4.69 -3.71 7.15
C ASN A 89 -3.93 -4.56 8.19
N ASN A 90 -4.23 -5.87 8.25
CA ASN A 90 -3.57 -6.80 9.20
C ASN A 90 -2.08 -7.04 8.88
N ALA A 91 -1.62 -6.70 7.68
CA ALA A 91 -0.21 -6.75 7.29
C ALA A 91 0.50 -5.40 7.51
N ALA A 92 -0.12 -4.45 8.22
CA ALA A 92 0.37 -3.09 8.44
C ALA A 92 0.52 -2.26 7.14
N GLU A 93 -0.22 -2.60 6.08
CA GLU A 93 -0.22 -1.87 4.81
C GLU A 93 -1.33 -0.82 4.80
N THR A 94 -1.02 0.36 4.25
CA THR A 94 -1.96 1.48 4.08
C THR A 94 -2.45 1.60 2.64
N ALA A 95 -3.50 2.39 2.43
CA ALA A 95 -3.98 2.72 1.08
C ALA A 95 -2.90 3.39 0.22
N LEU A 96 -2.05 4.24 0.82
CA LEU A 96 -0.93 4.88 0.12
C LEU A 96 0.11 3.84 -0.35
N MET A 97 0.43 2.82 0.46
CA MET A 97 1.33 1.74 0.06
C MET A 97 0.76 0.95 -1.12
N MET A 98 -0.55 0.65 -1.10
CA MET A 98 -1.19 -0.06 -2.21
C MET A 98 -1.26 0.78 -3.48
N ALA A 99 -1.59 2.08 -3.38
CA ALA A 99 -1.55 3.00 -4.52
C ALA A 99 -0.13 3.08 -5.13
N ALA A 100 0.90 3.10 -4.29
CA ALA A 100 2.30 3.11 -4.70
C ALA A 100 2.69 1.80 -5.42
N LEU A 101 2.30 0.64 -4.89
CA LEU A 101 2.56 -0.67 -5.51
C LEU A 101 1.88 -0.83 -6.88
N ARG A 102 0.70 -0.22 -7.04
CA ARG A 102 -0.07 -0.26 -8.30
C ARG A 102 0.32 0.83 -9.29
N ASP A 103 1.33 1.65 -8.96
CA ASP A 103 1.81 2.81 -9.73
C ASP A 103 0.70 3.84 -10.03
N HIS A 104 -0.24 4.01 -9.12
CA HIS A 104 -1.34 4.96 -9.21
C HIS A 104 -0.87 6.37 -8.78
N ASP A 105 -0.03 7.02 -9.55
CA ASP A 105 0.63 8.30 -9.24
C ASP A 105 -0.36 9.42 -8.87
N THR A 106 -1.45 9.52 -9.59
CA THR A 106 -2.53 10.48 -9.28
C THR A 106 -3.13 10.23 -7.89
N TRP A 107 -3.32 8.96 -7.51
CA TRP A 107 -3.86 8.61 -6.20
C TRP A 107 -2.83 8.75 -5.09
N VAL A 108 -1.57 8.45 -5.36
CA VAL A 108 -0.47 8.77 -4.43
C VAL A 108 -0.49 10.27 -4.11
N THR A 109 -0.61 11.13 -5.14
CA THR A 109 -0.71 12.58 -4.97
C THR A 109 -1.92 12.97 -4.12
N ARG A 110 -3.13 12.48 -4.45
CA ARG A 110 -4.37 12.78 -3.72
C ARG A 110 -4.32 12.35 -2.26
N LEU A 111 -3.82 11.15 -1.99
CA LEU A 111 -3.69 10.63 -0.62
C LEU A 111 -2.72 11.49 0.20
N LEU A 112 -1.58 11.89 -0.36
CA LEU A 112 -0.63 12.79 0.29
C LEU A 112 -1.23 14.19 0.53
N ASP A 113 -1.94 14.74 -0.44
CA ASP A 113 -2.60 16.05 -0.32
C ASP A 113 -3.70 16.06 0.75
N LYS A 114 -4.32 14.91 1.02
CA LYS A 114 -5.28 14.70 2.12
C LYS A 114 -4.63 14.34 3.45
N GLY A 115 -3.29 14.34 3.53
CA GLY A 115 -2.54 14.16 4.76
C GLY A 115 -2.11 12.73 5.08
N ALA A 116 -2.11 11.82 4.10
CA ALA A 116 -1.51 10.50 4.30
C ALA A 116 -0.02 10.61 4.63
N ARG A 117 0.45 9.83 5.60
CA ARG A 117 1.85 9.85 6.01
C ARG A 117 2.75 9.25 4.93
N ILE A 118 3.68 10.05 4.40
CA ILE A 118 4.58 9.66 3.32
C ILE A 118 5.48 8.47 3.69
N GLU A 119 5.82 8.33 4.95
CA GLU A 119 6.56 7.18 5.48
C GLU A 119 5.63 6.03 5.94
N GLY A 120 4.33 6.15 5.70
CA GLY A 120 3.35 5.19 6.18
C GLY A 120 3.33 5.09 7.70
N LEU A 121 3.42 3.86 8.22
CA LEU A 121 3.44 3.61 9.66
C LEU A 121 4.86 3.59 10.25
N ALA A 122 5.89 3.70 9.43
CA ALA A 122 7.26 3.79 9.91
C ALA A 122 7.50 5.15 10.56
N ASP A 123 7.62 5.18 11.88
CA ASP A 123 7.95 6.41 12.60
C ASP A 123 9.38 6.85 12.31
N ALA A 124 9.65 8.15 12.51
CA ALA A 124 10.98 8.72 12.35
C ALA A 124 12.00 7.94 13.22
N GLY A 125 12.92 7.26 12.56
CA GLY A 125 13.97 6.48 13.21
C GLY A 125 13.64 5.01 13.52
N GLN A 126 12.38 4.56 13.31
CA GLN A 126 12.04 3.16 13.45
C GLN A 126 12.02 2.48 12.06
N PRO A 127 12.59 1.26 11.91
CA PRO A 127 12.50 0.50 10.68
C PRO A 127 11.05 0.11 10.38
N GLY A 128 10.64 0.26 9.10
CA GLY A 128 9.31 -0.14 8.66
C GLY A 128 9.20 -0.11 7.14
N TRP A 129 8.28 -0.89 6.60
CA TRP A 129 7.94 -0.80 5.18
C TRP A 129 7.30 0.56 4.91
N THR A 130 7.79 1.28 3.90
CA THR A 130 7.27 2.60 3.51
C THR A 130 6.62 2.54 2.14
N PRO A 131 5.74 3.50 1.79
CA PRO A 131 5.21 3.62 0.43
C PRO A 131 6.29 3.61 -0.66
N LEU A 132 7.49 4.16 -0.37
CA LEU A 132 8.59 4.16 -1.32
C LEU A 132 9.15 2.75 -1.60
N HIS A 133 9.16 1.84 -0.63
CA HIS A 133 9.50 0.44 -0.87
C HIS A 133 8.52 -0.25 -1.84
N TYR A 134 7.22 0.02 -1.66
CA TYR A 134 6.16 -0.53 -2.52
C TYR A 134 6.24 0.05 -3.93
N ALA A 135 6.43 1.37 -4.05
CA ALA A 135 6.63 2.03 -5.35
C ALA A 135 7.89 1.53 -6.07
N ALA A 136 8.95 1.22 -5.32
CA ALA A 136 10.20 0.70 -5.87
C ALA A 136 10.05 -0.71 -6.47
N ALA A 137 9.09 -1.50 -5.99
CA ALA A 137 8.75 -2.83 -6.52
C ALA A 137 7.61 -2.80 -7.54
N ALA A 138 7.02 -1.64 -7.82
CA ALA A 138 5.91 -1.47 -8.75
C ALA A 138 6.34 -1.72 -10.22
N PRO A 139 5.40 -2.06 -11.12
CA PRO A 139 5.69 -2.26 -12.53
C PRO A 139 6.05 -0.96 -13.28
N GLY A 140 5.76 0.20 -12.70
CA GLY A 140 6.10 1.52 -13.21
C GLY A 140 6.92 2.34 -12.23
N SER A 141 7.23 3.59 -12.56
CA SER A 141 8.04 4.48 -11.73
C SER A 141 7.40 5.85 -11.45
N LYS A 142 6.14 6.03 -11.84
CA LYS A 142 5.44 7.31 -11.67
C LYS A 142 5.15 7.60 -10.20
N ALA A 143 4.57 6.62 -9.48
CA ALA A 143 4.30 6.71 -8.05
C ALA A 143 5.59 6.94 -7.25
N LEU A 144 6.68 6.24 -7.61
CA LEU A 144 8.00 6.42 -7.02
C LEU A 144 8.49 7.86 -7.20
N SER A 145 8.36 8.40 -8.41
CA SER A 145 8.77 9.78 -8.72
C SER A 145 8.00 10.80 -7.89
N VAL A 146 6.68 10.60 -7.70
CA VAL A 146 5.85 11.44 -6.85
C VAL A 146 6.34 11.40 -5.40
N LEU A 147 6.55 10.20 -4.85
CA LEU A 147 7.00 10.03 -3.47
C LEU A 147 8.36 10.69 -3.23
N LEU A 148 9.32 10.51 -4.14
CA LEU A 148 10.63 11.16 -4.07
C LEU A 148 10.52 12.69 -4.14
N ALA A 149 9.70 13.22 -5.05
CA ALA A 149 9.47 14.66 -5.17
C ALA A 149 8.80 15.27 -3.93
N ARG A 150 8.03 14.45 -3.17
CA ARG A 150 7.39 14.85 -1.91
C ARG A 150 8.26 14.61 -0.67
N GLY A 151 9.52 14.21 -0.85
CA GLY A 151 10.52 14.08 0.22
C GLY A 151 10.49 12.75 0.98
N ALA A 152 10.02 11.67 0.36
CA ALA A 152 10.16 10.32 0.93
C ALA A 152 11.64 9.99 1.16
N ARG A 153 11.95 9.34 2.30
CA ARG A 153 13.32 8.96 2.65
C ARG A 153 13.86 7.91 1.68
N VAL A 154 14.82 8.30 0.85
CA VAL A 154 15.38 7.47 -0.23
C VAL A 154 15.99 6.16 0.31
N ASP A 155 16.63 6.20 1.47
CA ASP A 155 17.26 5.06 2.15
C ASP A 155 16.46 4.58 3.37
N ALA A 156 15.12 4.70 3.32
CA ALA A 156 14.27 4.12 4.35
C ALA A 156 14.58 2.62 4.52
N ARG A 157 14.54 2.13 5.76
CA ARG A 157 14.85 0.73 6.07
C ARG A 157 13.61 0.00 6.54
N SER A 158 13.30 -1.11 5.91
CA SER A 158 12.31 -2.07 6.40
C SER A 158 12.79 -2.77 7.69
N PRO A 159 11.96 -3.56 8.38
CA PRO A 159 12.37 -4.25 9.62
C PRO A 159 13.62 -5.13 9.47
N ASN A 160 13.85 -5.69 8.30
CA ASN A 160 15.07 -6.47 7.99
C ASN A 160 16.17 -5.63 7.32
N GLY A 161 16.05 -4.32 7.30
CA GLY A 161 17.04 -3.40 6.74
C GLY A 161 17.03 -3.29 5.21
N THR A 162 16.07 -3.89 4.51
CA THR A 162 15.93 -3.74 3.05
C THR A 162 15.59 -2.29 2.71
N THR A 163 16.22 -1.76 1.64
CA THR A 163 15.98 -0.37 1.17
C THR A 163 15.12 -0.35 -0.09
N PRO A 164 14.52 0.81 -0.46
CA PRO A 164 13.81 0.96 -1.73
C PRO A 164 14.67 0.59 -2.95
N LEU A 165 15.98 0.93 -2.93
CA LEU A 165 16.89 0.57 -4.02
C LEU A 165 17.04 -0.95 -4.17
N MET A 166 17.08 -1.71 -3.06
CA MET A 166 17.10 -3.17 -3.09
C MET A 166 15.81 -3.73 -3.72
N MET A 167 14.65 -3.16 -3.37
CA MET A 167 13.35 -3.55 -3.96
C MET A 167 13.30 -3.25 -5.46
N ALA A 168 13.72 -2.05 -5.88
CA ALA A 168 13.79 -1.66 -7.28
C ALA A 168 14.76 -2.56 -8.07
N ALA A 169 15.89 -2.91 -7.46
CA ALA A 169 16.91 -3.76 -8.09
C ALA A 169 16.39 -5.18 -8.39
N GLN A 170 15.53 -5.72 -7.52
CA GLN A 170 14.98 -7.06 -7.70
C GLN A 170 13.71 -7.07 -8.57
N TYR A 171 12.78 -6.15 -8.33
CA TYR A 171 11.40 -6.22 -8.84
C TYR A 171 11.03 -5.06 -9.77
N GLY A 172 11.61 -3.88 -9.55
CA GLY A 172 11.21 -2.66 -10.23
C GLY A 172 11.78 -2.49 -11.65
N PRO A 173 11.22 -1.56 -12.41
CA PRO A 173 11.79 -1.18 -13.71
C PRO A 173 13.14 -0.49 -13.52
N GLU A 174 13.96 -0.44 -14.58
CA GLU A 174 15.27 0.21 -14.52
C GLU A 174 15.17 1.71 -14.21
N ASP A 175 14.11 2.37 -14.69
CA ASP A 175 13.83 3.77 -14.38
C ASP A 175 13.68 4.03 -12.88
N ALA A 176 13.08 3.09 -12.12
CA ALA A 176 12.98 3.21 -10.67
C ALA A 176 14.37 3.13 -10.01
N VAL A 177 15.25 2.24 -10.48
CA VAL A 177 16.63 2.17 -9.99
C VAL A 177 17.37 3.47 -10.26
N LEU A 178 17.28 3.98 -11.49
CA LEU A 178 17.95 5.23 -11.88
C LEU A 178 17.40 6.44 -11.10
N ALA A 179 16.09 6.50 -10.89
CA ALA A 179 15.47 7.58 -10.10
C ALA A 179 15.95 7.59 -8.64
N LEU A 180 16.04 6.41 -8.01
CA LEU A 180 16.55 6.28 -6.63
C LEU A 180 18.03 6.67 -6.56
N LEU A 181 18.88 6.21 -7.49
CA LEU A 181 20.28 6.58 -7.54
C LEU A 181 20.48 8.09 -7.77
N LYS A 182 19.66 8.69 -8.65
CA LYS A 182 19.68 10.14 -8.89
C LYS A 182 19.31 10.94 -7.63
N GLN A 183 18.46 10.38 -6.77
CA GLN A 183 18.07 10.97 -5.48
C GLN A 183 19.05 10.65 -4.34
N GLY A 184 20.18 10.02 -4.65
CA GLY A 184 21.25 9.76 -3.68
C GLY A 184 21.10 8.46 -2.89
N ALA A 185 20.34 7.47 -3.38
CA ALA A 185 20.28 6.17 -2.73
C ALA A 185 21.66 5.55 -2.57
N ASP A 186 22.02 5.13 -1.35
CA ASP A 186 23.33 4.54 -1.07
C ASP A 186 23.39 3.08 -1.50
N VAL A 187 24.15 2.81 -2.57
CA VAL A 187 24.34 1.47 -3.14
C VAL A 187 25.10 0.51 -2.21
N ARG A 188 25.79 1.02 -1.17
CA ARG A 188 26.60 0.24 -0.24
C ARG A 188 25.80 -0.32 0.92
N LEU A 189 24.58 0.16 1.13
CA LEU A 189 23.73 -0.30 2.22
C LEU A 189 23.45 -1.79 2.09
N ARG A 190 23.46 -2.48 3.22
CA ARG A 190 23.16 -3.90 3.32
C ARG A 190 22.02 -4.15 4.32
N ASN A 191 21.22 -5.17 4.05
CA ASN A 191 20.17 -5.61 4.93
C ASN A 191 20.69 -6.55 6.03
N ALA A 192 19.81 -7.07 6.88
CA ALA A 192 20.17 -7.96 7.98
C ALA A 192 20.78 -9.31 7.54
N LEU A 193 20.70 -9.67 6.26
CA LEU A 193 21.33 -10.86 5.66
C LEU A 193 22.62 -10.52 4.91
N ASP A 194 23.17 -9.33 5.15
CA ASP A 194 24.37 -8.81 4.47
C ASP A 194 24.20 -8.68 2.93
N LEU A 195 22.97 -8.53 2.43
CA LEU A 195 22.66 -8.40 1.02
C LEU A 195 22.48 -6.93 0.65
N GLY A 196 23.18 -6.48 -0.41
CA GLY A 196 23.05 -5.16 -0.98
C GLY A 196 22.22 -5.13 -2.26
N PRO A 197 22.06 -3.94 -2.91
CA PRO A 197 21.27 -3.81 -4.13
C PRO A 197 21.74 -4.71 -5.28
N ALA A 198 23.06 -4.96 -5.40
CA ALA A 198 23.61 -5.87 -6.41
C ALA A 198 23.13 -7.31 -6.22
N ASP A 199 23.11 -7.78 -4.97
CA ASP A 199 22.64 -9.13 -4.63
C ASP A 199 21.13 -9.29 -4.94
N PHE A 200 20.34 -8.24 -4.69
CA PHE A 200 18.92 -8.20 -5.03
C PHE A 200 18.69 -8.22 -6.55
N ALA A 201 19.50 -7.48 -7.32
CA ALA A 201 19.45 -7.52 -8.79
C ALA A 201 19.77 -8.93 -9.31
N GLN A 202 20.79 -9.59 -8.74
CA GLN A 202 21.14 -10.97 -9.11
C GLN A 202 20.01 -11.95 -8.81
N ARG A 203 19.36 -11.84 -7.64
CA ARG A 203 18.16 -12.64 -7.28
C ARG A 203 16.99 -12.40 -8.23
N GLY A 204 16.87 -11.20 -8.79
CA GLY A 204 15.90 -10.86 -9.82
C GLY A 204 16.27 -11.34 -11.23
N GLY A 205 17.41 -12.06 -11.41
CA GLY A 205 17.92 -12.50 -12.70
C GLY A 205 18.48 -11.36 -13.57
N ARG A 206 18.84 -10.22 -12.96
CA ARG A 206 19.26 -8.98 -13.64
C ARG A 206 20.77 -8.80 -13.55
N GLU A 207 21.53 -9.73 -14.14
CA GLU A 207 23.00 -9.80 -14.02
C GLU A 207 23.72 -8.52 -14.46
N ALA A 208 23.30 -7.90 -15.57
CA ALA A 208 23.90 -6.66 -16.04
C ALA A 208 23.70 -5.51 -15.02
N LEU A 209 22.51 -5.41 -14.42
CA LEU A 209 22.22 -4.44 -13.38
C LEU A 209 23.04 -4.76 -12.11
N ALA A 210 23.12 -6.02 -11.72
CA ALA A 210 23.92 -6.46 -10.57
C ALA A 210 25.38 -6.04 -10.72
N SER A 211 25.98 -6.26 -11.89
CA SER A 211 27.35 -5.86 -12.18
C SER A 211 27.55 -4.34 -12.10
N ARG A 212 26.61 -3.56 -12.61
CA ARG A 212 26.65 -2.08 -12.55
C ARG A 212 26.55 -1.58 -11.10
N LEU A 213 25.62 -2.14 -10.32
CA LEU A 213 25.45 -1.77 -8.90
C LEU A 213 26.66 -2.18 -8.06
N ALA A 214 27.24 -3.35 -8.30
CA ALA A 214 28.45 -3.80 -7.63
C ALA A 214 29.66 -2.91 -7.95
N ALA A 215 29.78 -2.44 -9.18
CA ALA A 215 30.84 -1.49 -9.58
C ALA A 215 30.66 -0.12 -8.90
N ALA A 216 29.41 0.36 -8.77
CA ALA A 216 29.09 1.63 -8.11
C ALA A 216 29.28 1.60 -6.57
N ALA A 217 29.32 0.40 -5.96
CA ALA A 217 29.51 0.22 -4.52
C ALA A 217 30.99 0.22 -4.07
N ARG A 218 31.94 0.20 -5.02
CA ARG A 218 33.40 0.22 -4.78
C ARG A 218 33.89 1.62 -4.51
#